data_8b46800bcfd8797ac093b5c3712e7b01
#
_entry.id   8b46800bcfd8797ac093b5c3712e7b01
#
_cell.length_a   1.000
_cell.length_b   1.000
_cell.length_c   1.000
_cell.angle_alpha   90.00
_cell.angle_beta   90.00
_cell.angle_gamma   90.00
#
_symmetry.space_group_name_H-M   'P 1'
#
loop_
_entity.id
_entity.type
_entity.pdbx_description
1 polymer ?
#
loop_
_entity_poly.entity_id
_entity_poly.type
_entity_poly.pdbx_seq_one_letter_code
_entity_poly.pdbx_strand_id
1 'polypeptide(L)'
;LPLHTKILIGLIAGIVAGLIANWIGAIERGTTGDANENGLVDWLDTVVYWAEPVGKIFLRLMFMVVVPMVFSALALAVVEIGDLRKLGRMGLKTLGYTAILSSSAVLIGVGLVAAMRPGYALDPDKREELRIRFSDENVKKASPPSAKASTDPSKTVSVRGPKKDDDVEETKKKLEKAGQAKPVRDTLVDLLPENPLQEMVGAVDGSSKGNGMLAVMVFALICGMAITTKPEETRTFVQWMEGLYEISMSVIGFAMKLAPYGAGCLVFALAAQLGFDILKTLLWFVITAVLGLALQLFVVYSIVVMIFARMSPAKFFSNVSEAMMVAFGTSSSSATLPTAMKVANDELKLPQRVSNFVLTVGATGNQNGTALYEGVVVLFLAQVMGVELSASQQFTVVLMSILAGVGTAGVPGGSLPLIVVVMQSVGVPGAAIGIILGVDRILDMCRTVVNVTGDLAIAACVAKSEPADPTVDP
;
A
#
# COMPACT_ATOMS: atom_id res chain seq x y z
N LEU A 1 20.36 -8.49 15.12
CA LEU A 1 20.04 -7.32 14.31
C LEU A 1 18.52 -7.13 14.27
N PRO A 2 17.99 -5.90 14.39
CA PRO A 2 16.58 -5.63 14.26
C PRO A 2 16.08 -5.98 12.84
N LEU A 3 14.77 -6.26 12.72
CA LEU A 3 14.17 -6.77 11.48
C LEU A 3 14.39 -5.82 10.29
N HIS A 4 14.25 -4.51 10.50
CA HIS A 4 14.47 -3.51 9.46
C HIS A 4 15.89 -3.55 8.88
N THR A 5 16.91 -3.74 9.74
CA THR A 5 18.31 -3.89 9.30
C THR A 5 18.50 -5.16 8.47
N LYS A 6 17.88 -6.27 8.88
CA LYS A 6 17.94 -7.52 8.09
C LYS A 6 17.28 -7.36 6.71
N ILE A 7 16.14 -6.69 6.63
CA ILE A 7 15.47 -6.40 5.37
C ILE A 7 16.36 -5.52 4.48
N LEU A 8 16.93 -4.45 5.02
CA LEU A 8 17.83 -3.56 4.27
C LEU A 8 19.06 -4.31 3.75
N ILE A 9 19.68 -5.15 4.56
CA ILE A 9 20.82 -6.00 4.14
C ILE A 9 20.38 -6.94 3.01
N GLY A 10 19.24 -7.62 3.15
CA GLY A 10 18.72 -8.51 2.11
C GLY A 10 18.47 -7.80 0.79
N LEU A 11 17.92 -6.58 0.85
CA LEU A 11 17.67 -5.73 -0.32
C LEU A 11 18.97 -5.29 -1.01
N ILE A 12 19.92 -4.74 -0.23
CA ILE A 12 21.23 -4.32 -0.78
C ILE A 12 21.94 -5.51 -1.41
N ALA A 13 21.97 -6.65 -0.72
CA ALA A 13 22.57 -7.89 -1.26
C ALA A 13 21.87 -8.33 -2.56
N GLY A 14 20.53 -8.28 -2.61
CA GLY A 14 19.75 -8.58 -3.81
C GLY A 14 20.06 -7.65 -4.98
N ILE A 15 20.10 -6.33 -4.73
CA ILE A 15 20.46 -5.33 -5.75
C ILE A 15 21.88 -5.61 -6.29
N VAL A 16 22.86 -5.69 -5.41
CA VAL A 16 24.26 -5.84 -5.80
C VAL A 16 24.46 -7.16 -6.57
N ALA A 17 23.93 -8.27 -6.05
CA ALA A 17 24.01 -9.55 -6.73
C ALA A 17 23.29 -9.53 -8.08
N GLY A 18 22.12 -8.91 -8.17
CA GLY A 18 21.36 -8.78 -9.42
C GLY A 18 22.09 -7.93 -10.47
N LEU A 19 22.68 -6.80 -10.08
CA LEU A 19 23.46 -5.98 -10.99
C LEU A 19 24.74 -6.67 -11.47
N ILE A 20 25.44 -7.37 -10.58
CA ILE A 20 26.62 -8.18 -10.96
C ILE A 20 26.20 -9.26 -11.96
N ALA A 21 25.10 -9.95 -11.68
CA ALA A 21 24.57 -10.99 -12.56
C ALA A 21 24.15 -10.42 -13.94
N ASN A 22 23.50 -9.26 -13.97
CA ASN A 22 23.16 -8.55 -15.22
C ASN A 22 24.42 -8.15 -16.00
N TRP A 23 25.44 -7.63 -15.30
CA TRP A 23 26.70 -7.23 -15.93
C TRP A 23 27.47 -8.41 -16.52
N ILE A 24 27.58 -9.52 -15.78
CA ILE A 24 28.20 -10.77 -16.28
C ILE A 24 27.41 -11.29 -17.48
N GLY A 25 26.08 -11.38 -17.37
CA GLY A 25 25.22 -11.81 -18.47
C GLY A 25 25.34 -10.92 -19.71
N ALA A 26 25.55 -9.61 -19.53
CA ALA A 26 25.78 -8.69 -20.65
C ALA A 26 27.11 -8.96 -21.38
N ILE A 27 28.17 -9.38 -20.67
CA ILE A 27 29.45 -9.76 -21.25
C ILE A 27 29.33 -11.09 -22.02
N GLU A 28 28.58 -12.04 -21.45
CA GLU A 28 28.44 -13.38 -22.01
C GLU A 28 27.46 -13.48 -23.18
N ARG A 29 26.54 -12.50 -23.34
CA ARG A 29 25.58 -12.44 -24.49
C ARG A 29 26.26 -12.52 -25.86
N GLY A 30 27.55 -12.22 -25.94
CA GLY A 30 28.32 -12.33 -27.20
C GLY A 30 29.02 -13.68 -27.42
N THR A 31 29.03 -14.57 -26.43
CA THR A 31 29.87 -15.80 -26.43
C THR A 31 29.10 -17.09 -26.16
N THR A 32 28.04 -17.07 -25.38
CA THR A 32 27.21 -18.22 -25.03
C THR A 32 25.75 -17.98 -25.41
N GLY A 33 25.11 -18.99 -26.01
CA GLY A 33 23.77 -18.85 -26.57
C GLY A 33 22.72 -18.52 -25.52
N ASP A 34 21.87 -17.57 -25.85
CA ASP A 34 20.55 -17.37 -25.30
C ASP A 34 19.63 -18.34 -26.06
N ALA A 35 19.53 -19.60 -25.58
CA ALA A 35 18.78 -20.65 -26.24
C ALA A 35 17.27 -20.38 -26.30
N ASN A 36 16.78 -19.46 -25.43
CA ASN A 36 15.37 -19.13 -25.28
C ASN A 36 14.97 -17.80 -25.95
N GLU A 37 15.92 -17.07 -26.55
CA GLU A 37 15.73 -15.76 -27.18
C GLU A 37 15.05 -14.70 -26.27
N ASN A 38 15.19 -14.84 -24.95
CA ASN A 38 14.58 -13.95 -23.96
C ASN A 38 15.49 -12.80 -23.50
N GLY A 39 16.71 -12.71 -24.08
CA GLY A 39 17.69 -11.69 -23.79
C GLY A 39 18.50 -11.93 -22.51
N LEU A 40 18.30 -13.04 -21.81
CA LEU A 40 19.07 -13.48 -20.66
C LEU A 40 19.91 -14.70 -21.02
N VAL A 41 21.07 -14.85 -20.38
CA VAL A 41 21.91 -16.04 -20.53
C VAL A 41 21.29 -17.19 -19.70
N ASP A 42 21.29 -18.42 -20.23
CA ASP A 42 20.59 -19.59 -19.65
C ASP A 42 20.87 -19.85 -18.16
N TRP A 43 22.09 -19.60 -17.69
CA TRP A 43 22.41 -19.76 -16.26
C TRP A 43 21.70 -18.70 -15.40
N LEU A 44 21.58 -17.46 -15.91
CA LEU A 44 20.91 -16.36 -15.21
C LEU A 44 19.41 -16.62 -15.10
N ASP A 45 18.79 -17.12 -16.17
CA ASP A 45 17.42 -17.61 -16.15
C ASP A 45 17.19 -18.67 -15.09
N THR A 46 18.11 -19.63 -14.99
CA THR A 46 18.04 -20.67 -13.96
C THR A 46 18.10 -20.10 -12.54
N VAL A 47 19.02 -19.16 -12.29
CA VAL A 47 19.13 -18.51 -10.97
C VAL A 47 17.90 -17.69 -10.63
N VAL A 48 17.37 -16.91 -11.58
CA VAL A 48 16.13 -16.13 -11.41
C VAL A 48 14.95 -17.07 -11.17
N TYR A 49 14.84 -18.17 -11.92
CA TYR A 49 13.79 -19.18 -11.76
C TYR A 49 13.72 -19.75 -10.33
N TRP A 50 14.87 -19.99 -9.69
CA TRP A 50 14.90 -20.49 -8.31
C TRP A 50 14.75 -19.39 -7.25
N ALA A 51 15.11 -18.15 -7.55
CA ALA A 51 14.96 -17.02 -6.63
C ALA A 51 13.50 -16.53 -6.55
N GLU A 52 12.78 -16.47 -7.67
CA GLU A 52 11.40 -15.96 -7.74
C GLU A 52 10.40 -16.65 -6.78
N PRO A 53 10.39 -17.99 -6.61
CA PRO A 53 9.45 -18.64 -5.72
C PRO A 53 9.51 -18.14 -4.27
N VAL A 54 10.71 -17.78 -3.78
CA VAL A 54 10.88 -17.27 -2.40
C VAL A 54 10.17 -15.92 -2.27
N GLY A 55 10.33 -15.04 -3.25
CA GLY A 55 9.61 -13.77 -3.30
C GLY A 55 8.10 -13.94 -3.47
N LYS A 56 7.68 -14.89 -4.32
CA LYS A 56 6.25 -15.19 -4.55
C LYS A 56 5.58 -15.76 -3.29
N ILE A 57 6.25 -16.58 -2.49
CA ILE A 57 5.75 -17.09 -1.21
C ILE A 57 5.54 -15.92 -0.24
N PHE A 58 6.51 -15.00 -0.14
CA PHE A 58 6.37 -13.80 0.68
C PHE A 58 5.14 -12.99 0.29
N LEU A 59 4.97 -12.68 -1.01
CA LEU A 59 3.80 -11.95 -1.50
C LEU A 59 2.49 -12.70 -1.26
N ARG A 60 2.45 -14.01 -1.47
CA ARG A 60 1.23 -14.80 -1.23
C ARG A 60 0.79 -14.80 0.23
N LEU A 61 1.75 -14.85 1.18
CA LEU A 61 1.44 -14.72 2.60
C LEU A 61 0.81 -13.36 2.92
N MET A 62 1.30 -12.28 2.28
CA MET A 62 0.72 -10.95 2.44
C MET A 62 -0.69 -10.88 1.86
N PHE A 63 -0.90 -11.41 0.65
CA PHE A 63 -2.19 -11.32 -0.05
C PHE A 63 -3.28 -12.19 0.58
N MET A 64 -2.91 -13.30 1.20
CA MET A 64 -3.85 -14.25 1.82
C MET A 64 -4.74 -13.60 2.88
N VAL A 65 -4.24 -12.61 3.59
CA VAL A 65 -4.97 -11.95 4.68
C VAL A 65 -5.58 -10.60 4.30
N VAL A 66 -5.47 -10.18 3.04
CA VAL A 66 -5.94 -8.85 2.59
C VAL A 66 -7.42 -8.64 2.88
N VAL A 67 -8.28 -9.56 2.41
CA VAL A 67 -9.74 -9.42 2.55
C VAL A 67 -10.18 -9.43 4.01
N PRO A 68 -9.83 -10.45 4.82
CA PRO A 68 -10.24 -10.49 6.22
C PRO A 68 -9.69 -9.30 7.03
N MET A 69 -8.46 -8.85 6.75
CA MET A 69 -7.87 -7.70 7.41
C MET A 69 -8.59 -6.41 7.06
N VAL A 70 -8.82 -6.13 5.77
CA VAL A 70 -9.47 -4.90 5.31
C VAL A 70 -10.88 -4.80 5.85
N PHE A 71 -11.64 -5.91 5.76
CA PHE A 71 -13.01 -5.95 6.26
C PHE A 71 -13.07 -5.68 7.78
N SER A 72 -12.27 -6.42 8.58
CA SER A 72 -12.28 -6.27 10.03
C SER A 72 -11.75 -4.90 10.46
N ALA A 73 -10.64 -4.43 9.87
CA ALA A 73 -10.05 -3.14 10.21
C ALA A 73 -10.99 -1.97 9.97
N LEU A 74 -11.63 -1.90 8.78
CA LEU A 74 -12.55 -0.82 8.45
C LEU A 74 -13.84 -0.87 9.27
N ALA A 75 -14.41 -2.07 9.49
CA ALA A 75 -15.60 -2.20 10.31
C ALA A 75 -15.31 -1.79 11.77
N LEU A 76 -14.19 -2.26 12.35
CA LEU A 76 -13.77 -1.88 13.70
C LEU A 76 -13.47 -0.38 13.82
N ALA A 77 -12.80 0.22 12.83
CA ALA A 77 -12.55 1.66 12.81
C ALA A 77 -13.86 2.47 12.88
N VAL A 78 -14.90 2.03 12.17
CA VAL A 78 -16.22 2.69 12.25
C VAL A 78 -16.90 2.45 13.60
N VAL A 79 -16.74 1.29 14.20
CA VAL A 79 -17.27 1.00 15.56
C VAL A 79 -16.59 1.91 16.59
N GLU A 80 -15.27 2.05 16.53
CA GLU A 80 -14.52 2.99 17.38
C GLU A 80 -15.01 4.43 17.18
N ILE A 81 -15.19 4.87 15.91
CA ILE A 81 -15.76 6.17 15.57
C ILE A 81 -17.19 6.31 16.10
N GLY A 82 -18.00 5.26 16.08
CA GLY A 82 -19.36 5.26 16.63
C GLY A 82 -19.37 5.57 18.13
N ASP A 83 -18.41 5.07 18.88
CA ASP A 83 -18.21 5.45 20.28
C ASP A 83 -17.75 6.91 20.46
N LEU A 84 -17.07 7.48 19.44
CA LEU A 84 -16.67 8.89 19.41
C LEU A 84 -17.86 9.85 19.39
N ARG A 85 -19.02 9.46 18.84
CA ARG A 85 -20.25 10.26 18.93
C ARG A 85 -20.66 10.48 20.38
N LYS A 86 -20.35 9.54 21.28
CA LYS A 86 -20.56 9.71 22.73
C LYS A 86 -19.65 10.77 23.33
N LEU A 87 -18.48 11.02 22.73
CA LEU A 87 -17.57 12.11 23.12
C LEU A 87 -17.90 13.46 22.46
N GLY A 88 -18.94 13.52 21.63
CA GLY A 88 -19.52 14.75 21.11
C GLY A 88 -18.61 15.56 20.20
N ARG A 89 -18.42 16.83 20.53
CA ARG A 89 -17.74 17.83 19.69
C ARG A 89 -16.27 17.50 19.40
N MET A 90 -15.55 16.91 20.36
CA MET A 90 -14.13 16.56 20.23
C MET A 90 -13.91 15.47 19.17
N GLY A 91 -14.75 14.42 19.18
CA GLY A 91 -14.68 13.35 18.18
C GLY A 91 -14.94 13.87 16.75
N LEU A 92 -15.95 14.72 16.58
CA LEU A 92 -16.30 15.31 15.27
C LEU A 92 -15.16 16.20 14.72
N LYS A 93 -14.49 16.97 15.59
CA LYS A 93 -13.35 17.81 15.20
C LYS A 93 -12.15 16.94 14.78
N THR A 94 -11.83 15.90 15.56
CA THR A 94 -10.74 14.96 15.24
C THR A 94 -10.97 14.34 13.87
N LEU A 95 -12.16 13.81 13.60
CA LEU A 95 -12.52 13.24 12.30
C LEU A 95 -12.45 14.28 11.16
N GLY A 96 -12.93 15.52 11.40
CA GLY A 96 -12.85 16.58 10.41
C GLY A 96 -11.41 16.93 10.03
N TYR A 97 -10.52 17.08 11.01
CA TYR A 97 -9.09 17.30 10.75
C TYR A 97 -8.44 16.11 10.05
N THR A 98 -8.73 14.87 10.48
CA THR A 98 -8.23 13.66 9.82
C THR A 98 -8.65 13.62 8.35
N ALA A 99 -9.93 13.86 8.04
CA ALA A 99 -10.42 13.84 6.67
C ALA A 99 -9.74 14.92 5.80
N ILE A 100 -9.58 16.14 6.31
CA ILE A 100 -8.91 17.23 5.60
C ILE A 100 -7.43 16.90 5.34
N LEU A 101 -6.72 16.43 6.36
CA LEU A 101 -5.29 16.13 6.26
C LEU A 101 -5.01 14.90 5.38
N SER A 102 -5.83 13.85 5.46
CA SER A 102 -5.71 12.69 4.57
C SER A 102 -6.01 13.07 3.13
N SER A 103 -7.04 13.87 2.88
CA SER A 103 -7.38 14.34 1.53
C SER A 103 -6.26 15.19 0.94
N SER A 104 -5.70 16.14 1.72
CA SER A 104 -4.57 16.96 1.27
C SER A 104 -3.33 16.10 0.96
N ALA A 105 -3.05 15.10 1.80
CA ALA A 105 -1.94 14.20 1.63
C ALA A 105 -2.03 13.40 0.32
N VAL A 106 -3.17 12.77 0.06
CA VAL A 106 -3.38 12.00 -1.18
C VAL A 106 -3.32 12.89 -2.41
N LEU A 107 -3.93 14.08 -2.37
CA LEU A 107 -3.89 15.02 -3.49
C LEU A 107 -2.48 15.51 -3.80
N ILE A 108 -1.64 15.75 -2.77
CA ILE A 108 -0.22 16.08 -2.95
C ILE A 108 0.50 14.91 -3.61
N GLY A 109 0.32 13.69 -3.12
CA GLY A 109 0.97 12.49 -3.67
C GLY A 109 0.61 12.25 -5.14
N VAL A 110 -0.69 12.22 -5.44
CA VAL A 110 -1.21 12.03 -6.81
C VAL A 110 -0.74 13.15 -7.74
N GLY A 111 -0.82 14.42 -7.28
CA GLY A 111 -0.36 15.58 -8.05
C GLY A 111 1.13 15.54 -8.38
N LEU A 112 1.97 15.13 -7.41
CA LEU A 112 3.40 14.99 -7.64
C LEU A 112 3.73 13.88 -8.65
N VAL A 113 3.09 12.72 -8.56
CA VAL A 113 3.32 11.64 -9.55
C VAL A 113 2.85 12.06 -10.94
N ALA A 114 1.73 12.78 -11.05
CA ALA A 114 1.25 13.30 -12.32
C ALA A 114 2.23 14.34 -12.93
N ALA A 115 2.87 15.17 -12.09
CA ALA A 115 3.83 16.19 -12.52
C ALA A 115 5.21 15.59 -12.82
N MET A 116 5.77 14.78 -11.92
CA MET A 116 7.13 14.25 -12.04
C MET A 116 7.24 13.01 -12.92
N ARG A 117 6.14 12.28 -13.09
CA ARG A 117 6.03 11.08 -13.94
C ARG A 117 7.16 10.07 -13.72
N PRO A 118 7.43 9.62 -12.48
CA PRO A 118 8.59 8.80 -12.16
C PRO A 118 8.62 7.44 -12.88
N GLY A 119 7.47 6.85 -13.20
CA GLY A 119 7.38 5.57 -13.91
C GLY A 119 7.81 5.64 -15.38
N TYR A 120 7.76 6.82 -15.99
CA TYR A 120 8.24 7.03 -17.36
C TYR A 120 9.76 7.20 -17.46
N ALA A 121 10.50 7.18 -16.34
CA ALA A 121 11.95 7.11 -16.35
C ALA A 121 12.48 5.76 -16.85
N LEU A 122 11.64 4.72 -16.86
CA LEU A 122 11.93 3.41 -17.45
C LEU A 122 11.70 3.47 -18.96
N ASP A 123 12.61 2.84 -19.71
CA ASP A 123 12.54 2.72 -21.16
C ASP A 123 11.22 2.10 -21.63
N PRO A 124 10.57 2.59 -22.71
CA PRO A 124 9.31 2.06 -23.21
C PRO A 124 9.33 0.55 -23.50
N ASP A 125 10.42 0.03 -24.08
CA ASP A 125 10.54 -1.40 -24.40
C ASP A 125 10.57 -2.26 -23.13
N LYS A 126 11.28 -1.81 -22.11
CA LYS A 126 11.33 -2.48 -20.79
C LYS A 126 10.00 -2.38 -20.04
N ARG A 127 9.22 -1.33 -20.24
CA ARG A 127 7.86 -1.21 -19.67
C ARG A 127 6.93 -2.24 -20.29
N GLU A 128 6.99 -2.43 -21.61
CA GLU A 128 6.18 -3.42 -22.29
C GLU A 128 6.59 -4.86 -21.91
N GLU A 129 7.88 -5.13 -21.75
CA GLU A 129 8.39 -6.41 -21.22
C GLU A 129 7.82 -6.71 -19.83
N LEU A 130 7.87 -5.75 -18.90
CA LEU A 130 7.27 -5.90 -17.56
C LEU A 130 5.76 -6.13 -17.65
N ARG A 131 5.07 -5.39 -18.50
CA ARG A 131 3.63 -5.51 -18.71
C ARG A 131 3.24 -6.91 -19.17
N ILE A 132 3.92 -7.47 -20.18
CA ILE A 132 3.68 -8.81 -20.68
C ILE A 132 3.91 -9.83 -19.56
N ARG A 133 5.02 -9.76 -18.86
CA ARG A 133 5.39 -10.68 -17.79
C ARG A 133 4.35 -10.73 -16.66
N PHE A 134 3.93 -9.58 -16.15
CA PHE A 134 2.94 -9.52 -15.07
C PHE A 134 1.51 -9.81 -15.54
N SER A 135 1.22 -9.68 -16.85
CA SER A 135 -0.05 -10.07 -17.46
C SER A 135 -0.15 -11.59 -17.64
N ASP A 136 0.89 -12.26 -18.12
CA ASP A 136 0.93 -13.72 -18.28
C ASP A 136 0.79 -14.46 -16.96
N GLU A 137 1.26 -13.89 -15.87
CA GLU A 137 1.12 -14.48 -14.54
C GLU A 137 -0.36 -14.54 -14.09
N ASN A 138 -1.18 -13.58 -14.52
CA ASN A 138 -2.63 -13.58 -14.28
C ASN A 138 -3.38 -14.55 -15.20
N VAL A 139 -2.94 -14.72 -16.45
CA VAL A 139 -3.57 -15.65 -17.41
C VAL A 139 -3.30 -17.10 -17.01
N LYS A 140 -2.10 -17.44 -16.54
CA LYS A 140 -1.78 -18.79 -16.04
C LYS A 140 -2.56 -19.17 -14.79
N LYS A 141 -3.02 -18.21 -13.97
CA LYS A 141 -3.90 -18.47 -12.81
C LYS A 141 -5.36 -18.72 -13.21
N ALA A 142 -5.80 -18.19 -14.34
CA ALA A 142 -7.18 -18.31 -14.82
C ALA A 142 -7.46 -19.58 -15.65
N SER A 143 -6.44 -20.31 -16.08
CA SER A 143 -6.59 -21.53 -16.85
C SER A 143 -6.38 -22.76 -15.97
N PRO A 144 -7.40 -23.62 -15.74
CA PRO A 144 -7.17 -24.91 -15.09
C PRO A 144 -6.23 -25.75 -15.97
N PRO A 145 -5.34 -26.57 -15.39
CA PRO A 145 -4.51 -27.44 -16.18
C PRO A 145 -5.41 -28.41 -16.96
N SER A 146 -5.47 -28.24 -18.26
CA SER A 146 -6.17 -29.16 -19.16
C SER A 146 -5.45 -30.51 -19.10
N ALA A 147 -5.97 -31.41 -18.29
CA ALA A 147 -5.59 -32.80 -18.25
C ALA A 147 -6.10 -33.48 -19.52
N LYS A 148 -5.32 -33.40 -20.59
CA LYS A 148 -5.36 -34.37 -21.69
C LYS A 148 -3.95 -34.84 -21.99
N ALA A 149 -3.48 -35.78 -21.17
CA ALA A 149 -2.39 -36.64 -21.55
C ALA A 149 -2.89 -37.55 -22.71
N SER A 150 -2.49 -37.25 -23.93
CA SER A 150 -2.58 -38.22 -25.02
C SER A 150 -1.38 -39.17 -24.90
N THR A 151 -1.69 -40.42 -24.55
CA THR A 151 -0.76 -41.54 -24.60
C THR A 151 -0.50 -41.94 -26.05
N ASP A 152 0.42 -41.27 -26.72
CA ASP A 152 0.99 -41.75 -27.98
C ASP A 152 2.50 -41.52 -27.98
N PRO A 153 3.32 -42.60 -27.91
CA PRO A 153 4.80 -42.51 -27.76
C PRO A 153 5.56 -42.08 -29.02
N SER A 154 4.89 -41.80 -30.13
CA SER A 154 5.57 -41.61 -31.44
C SER A 154 5.63 -40.17 -31.93
N LYS A 155 5.21 -39.18 -31.16
CA LYS A 155 5.32 -37.76 -31.56
C LYS A 155 6.38 -37.05 -30.73
N THR A 156 7.52 -36.83 -31.35
CA THR A 156 8.53 -35.83 -30.90
C THR A 156 7.82 -34.54 -30.54
N VAL A 157 7.91 -34.14 -29.29
CA VAL A 157 7.38 -32.89 -28.77
C VAL A 157 8.25 -31.76 -29.34
N SER A 158 7.81 -31.21 -30.46
CA SER A 158 8.22 -29.88 -30.89
C SER A 158 7.61 -28.92 -29.88
N VAL A 159 8.41 -28.36 -29.00
CA VAL A 159 8.06 -27.21 -28.15
C VAL A 159 7.82 -26.03 -29.10
N ARG A 160 6.58 -25.87 -29.53
CA ARG A 160 6.17 -24.64 -30.19
C ARG A 160 6.27 -23.53 -29.17
N GLY A 161 7.15 -22.59 -29.40
CA GLY A 161 7.16 -21.30 -28.73
C GLY A 161 5.77 -20.64 -28.79
N PRO A 162 5.47 -19.69 -27.89
CA PRO A 162 4.15 -19.09 -27.82
C PRO A 162 3.76 -18.53 -29.18
N LYS A 163 2.52 -18.83 -29.63
CA LYS A 163 1.90 -18.19 -30.80
C LYS A 163 1.75 -16.71 -30.44
N LYS A 164 2.66 -15.89 -30.95
CA LYS A 164 2.82 -14.47 -30.61
C LYS A 164 1.61 -13.59 -30.98
N ASP A 165 0.74 -14.00 -31.86
CA ASP A 165 -0.25 -13.07 -32.46
C ASP A 165 -1.66 -13.19 -31.86
N ASP A 166 -2.15 -14.39 -31.56
CA ASP A 166 -3.51 -14.59 -31.05
C ASP A 166 -3.66 -14.24 -29.55
N ASP A 167 -2.65 -14.57 -28.73
CA ASP A 167 -2.65 -14.31 -27.29
C ASP A 167 -2.44 -12.82 -26.98
N VAL A 168 -1.64 -12.12 -27.80
CA VAL A 168 -1.42 -10.67 -27.70
C VAL A 168 -2.70 -9.89 -28.04
N GLU A 169 -3.46 -10.36 -29.03
CA GLU A 169 -4.71 -9.70 -29.43
C GLU A 169 -5.84 -9.93 -28.44
N GLU A 170 -5.91 -11.10 -27.81
CA GLU A 170 -6.88 -11.38 -26.76
C GLU A 170 -6.54 -10.61 -25.45
N THR A 171 -5.26 -10.49 -25.15
CA THR A 171 -4.77 -9.70 -24.01
C THR A 171 -5.00 -8.20 -24.25
N LYS A 172 -4.76 -7.70 -25.48
CA LYS A 172 -5.11 -6.33 -25.88
C LYS A 172 -6.61 -6.06 -25.75
N LYS A 173 -7.48 -6.96 -26.22
CA LYS A 173 -8.94 -6.82 -26.08
C LYS A 173 -9.41 -6.85 -24.62
N LYS A 174 -8.77 -7.63 -23.76
CA LYS A 174 -9.08 -7.64 -22.30
C LYS A 174 -8.60 -6.35 -21.62
N LEU A 175 -7.44 -5.82 -22.02
CA LEU A 175 -6.90 -4.55 -21.52
C LEU A 175 -7.69 -3.34 -22.07
N GLU A 176 -8.15 -3.36 -23.30
CA GLU A 176 -9.04 -2.33 -23.87
C GLU A 176 -10.41 -2.33 -23.18
N LYS A 177 -10.95 -3.51 -22.82
CA LYS A 177 -12.18 -3.62 -22.01
C LYS A 177 -11.98 -3.15 -20.57
N ALA A 178 -10.82 -3.40 -19.96
CA ALA A 178 -10.47 -2.87 -18.65
C ALA A 178 -10.21 -1.35 -18.67
N GLY A 179 -9.75 -0.82 -19.81
CA GLY A 179 -9.51 0.62 -20.03
C GLY A 179 -10.77 1.43 -20.38
N GLN A 180 -11.91 0.80 -20.64
CA GLN A 180 -13.18 1.53 -20.81
C GLN A 180 -13.68 1.96 -19.43
N ALA A 181 -13.30 3.18 -19.03
CA ALA A 181 -13.75 3.77 -17.78
C ALA A 181 -15.29 3.79 -17.73
N LYS A 182 -15.85 3.08 -16.73
CA LYS A 182 -17.29 3.18 -16.42
C LYS A 182 -17.64 4.66 -16.14
N PRO A 183 -18.82 5.12 -16.54
CA PRO A 183 -19.30 6.44 -16.14
C PRO A 183 -19.24 6.60 -14.61
N VAL A 184 -18.89 7.77 -14.12
CA VAL A 184 -18.82 8.06 -12.67
C VAL A 184 -20.12 7.68 -11.95
N ARG A 185 -21.27 7.85 -12.61
CA ARG A 185 -22.57 7.45 -12.09
C ARG A 185 -22.66 5.94 -11.79
N ASP A 186 -22.23 5.11 -12.72
CA ASP A 186 -22.28 3.66 -12.58
C ASP A 186 -21.27 3.19 -11.53
N THR A 187 -20.11 3.85 -11.46
CA THR A 187 -19.12 3.62 -10.40
C THR A 187 -19.71 3.88 -9.01
N LEU A 188 -20.50 4.94 -8.84
CA LEU A 188 -21.17 5.26 -7.56
C LEU A 188 -22.22 4.22 -7.16
N VAL A 189 -22.96 3.64 -8.12
CA VAL A 189 -23.91 2.57 -7.85
C VAL A 189 -23.18 1.28 -7.49
N ASP A 190 -22.14 0.95 -8.22
CA ASP A 190 -21.30 -0.24 -8.01
C ASP A 190 -20.47 -0.18 -6.70
N LEU A 191 -20.48 0.94 -5.98
CA LEU A 191 -19.91 1.02 -4.61
C LEU A 191 -20.70 0.14 -3.62
N LEU A 192 -21.98 -0.05 -3.86
CA LEU A 192 -22.83 -0.92 -3.04
C LEU A 192 -22.85 -2.33 -3.65
N PRO A 193 -22.23 -3.33 -3.01
CA PRO A 193 -22.18 -4.67 -3.56
C PRO A 193 -23.56 -5.34 -3.55
N GLU A 194 -23.99 -5.91 -4.68
CA GLU A 194 -25.18 -6.77 -4.73
C GLU A 194 -24.97 -8.04 -3.89
N ASN A 195 -23.75 -8.59 -3.90
CA ASN A 195 -23.34 -9.74 -3.11
C ASN A 195 -21.95 -9.51 -2.50
N PRO A 196 -21.87 -9.12 -1.22
CA PRO A 196 -20.58 -8.84 -0.57
C PRO A 196 -19.60 -10.01 -0.57
N LEU A 197 -20.10 -11.26 -0.43
CA LEU A 197 -19.23 -12.43 -0.43
C LEU A 197 -18.63 -12.72 -1.81
N GLN A 198 -19.39 -12.48 -2.87
CA GLN A 198 -18.87 -12.60 -4.24
C GLN A 198 -17.80 -11.53 -4.52
N GLU A 199 -18.01 -10.31 -4.06
CA GLU A 199 -17.01 -9.24 -4.17
C GLU A 199 -15.75 -9.56 -3.36
N MET A 200 -15.86 -10.14 -2.16
CA MET A 200 -14.72 -10.58 -1.35
C MET A 200 -13.86 -11.64 -2.06
N VAL A 201 -14.50 -12.61 -2.73
CA VAL A 201 -13.79 -13.63 -3.53
C VAL A 201 -13.18 -13.01 -4.77
N GLY A 202 -13.98 -12.25 -5.53
CA GLY A 202 -13.55 -11.63 -6.79
C GLY A 202 -12.54 -10.48 -6.65
N ALA A 203 -12.44 -9.89 -5.45
CA ALA A 203 -11.51 -8.81 -5.18
C ALA A 203 -10.04 -9.25 -5.25
N VAL A 204 -9.76 -10.53 -5.03
CA VAL A 204 -8.39 -11.06 -5.01
C VAL A 204 -7.97 -11.65 -6.35
N ASP A 205 -8.91 -12.30 -7.06
CA ASP A 205 -8.62 -12.99 -8.32
C ASP A 205 -9.03 -12.20 -9.57
N GLY A 206 -9.63 -11.01 -9.40
CA GLY A 206 -10.08 -10.16 -10.49
C GLY A 206 -11.39 -10.62 -11.14
N SER A 207 -12.10 -11.60 -10.57
CA SER A 207 -13.37 -12.11 -11.10
C SER A 207 -14.60 -11.30 -10.65
N SER A 208 -14.40 -10.24 -9.86
CA SER A 208 -15.47 -9.34 -9.42
C SER A 208 -16.21 -8.73 -10.61
N LYS A 209 -17.53 -8.71 -10.55
CA LYS A 209 -18.39 -8.05 -11.54
C LYS A 209 -18.62 -6.57 -11.24
N GLY A 210 -18.41 -6.17 -9.99
CA GLY A 210 -18.55 -4.80 -9.51
C GLY A 210 -17.23 -4.08 -9.39
N ASN A 211 -17.07 -3.30 -8.32
CA ASN A 211 -15.84 -2.57 -8.00
C ASN A 211 -14.88 -3.36 -7.08
N GLY A 212 -15.05 -4.68 -6.97
CA GLY A 212 -14.15 -5.56 -6.23
C GLY A 212 -13.93 -5.12 -4.79
N MET A 213 -12.67 -4.83 -4.44
CA MET A 213 -12.30 -4.47 -3.07
C MET A 213 -12.92 -3.15 -2.60
N LEU A 214 -13.19 -2.19 -3.49
CA LEU A 214 -13.88 -0.95 -3.11
C LEU A 214 -15.27 -1.25 -2.56
N ALA A 215 -16.01 -2.16 -3.19
CA ALA A 215 -17.30 -2.62 -2.71
C ALA A 215 -17.20 -3.33 -1.35
N VAL A 216 -16.13 -4.13 -1.13
CA VAL A 216 -15.83 -4.75 0.17
C VAL A 216 -15.56 -3.71 1.24
N MET A 217 -14.80 -2.66 0.93
CA MET A 217 -14.51 -1.56 1.86
C MET A 217 -15.79 -0.81 2.23
N VAL A 218 -16.64 -0.48 1.26
CA VAL A 218 -17.93 0.19 1.51
C VAL A 218 -18.85 -0.71 2.33
N PHE A 219 -18.90 -2.01 2.04
CA PHE A 219 -19.65 -2.97 2.84
C PHE A 219 -19.16 -3.02 4.29
N ALA A 220 -17.83 -3.02 4.52
CA ALA A 220 -17.24 -2.99 5.86
C ALA A 220 -17.65 -1.72 6.64
N LEU A 221 -17.64 -0.54 5.96
CA LEU A 221 -18.10 0.71 6.57
C LEU A 221 -19.60 0.64 6.96
N ILE A 222 -20.44 0.09 6.08
CA ILE A 222 -21.89 -0.08 6.36
C ILE A 222 -22.08 -1.05 7.53
N CYS A 223 -21.36 -2.18 7.58
CA CYS A 223 -21.39 -3.09 8.72
C CYS A 223 -20.97 -2.40 10.02
N GLY A 224 -19.87 -1.65 10.01
CA GLY A 224 -19.43 -0.88 11.17
C GLY A 224 -20.51 0.11 11.63
N MET A 225 -21.14 0.86 10.72
CA MET A 225 -22.25 1.75 11.05
C MET A 225 -23.46 1.00 11.64
N ALA A 226 -23.82 -0.15 11.07
CA ALA A 226 -24.93 -0.97 11.59
C ALA A 226 -24.64 -1.48 13.02
N ILE A 227 -23.41 -1.92 13.30
CA ILE A 227 -22.96 -2.37 14.62
C ILE A 227 -23.13 -1.24 15.65
N THR A 228 -22.78 0.01 15.31
CA THR A 228 -22.92 1.14 16.25
C THR A 228 -24.37 1.44 16.65
N THR A 229 -25.36 0.95 15.88
CA THR A 229 -26.78 1.11 16.24
C THR A 229 -27.28 0.11 17.30
N LYS A 230 -26.58 -1.04 17.44
CA LYS A 230 -26.94 -2.14 18.34
C LYS A 230 -25.72 -2.73 19.04
N PRO A 231 -24.99 -1.95 19.87
CA PRO A 231 -23.70 -2.34 20.41
C PRO A 231 -23.76 -3.58 21.30
N GLU A 232 -24.81 -3.75 22.09
CA GLU A 232 -24.93 -4.88 23.00
C GLU A 232 -25.19 -6.20 22.27
N GLU A 233 -26.10 -6.19 21.27
CA GLU A 233 -26.44 -7.38 20.51
C GLU A 233 -25.33 -7.84 19.59
N THR A 234 -24.45 -6.90 19.16
CA THR A 234 -23.37 -7.19 18.22
C THR A 234 -22.00 -7.36 18.89
N ARG A 235 -21.91 -7.28 20.21
CA ARG A 235 -20.66 -7.36 20.96
C ARG A 235 -19.82 -8.60 20.64
N THR A 236 -20.44 -9.76 20.53
CA THR A 236 -19.75 -11.03 20.20
C THR A 236 -19.18 -10.98 18.79
N PHE A 237 -19.86 -10.34 17.83
CA PHE A 237 -19.38 -10.18 16.48
C PHE A 237 -18.18 -9.20 16.41
N VAL A 238 -18.20 -8.12 17.19
CA VAL A 238 -17.06 -7.21 17.33
C VAL A 238 -15.84 -7.96 17.85
N GLN A 239 -15.96 -8.74 18.92
CA GLN A 239 -14.88 -9.57 19.45
C GLN A 239 -14.34 -10.58 18.43
N TRP A 240 -15.21 -11.14 17.60
CA TRP A 240 -14.80 -12.02 16.52
C TRP A 240 -14.00 -11.28 15.45
N MET A 241 -14.40 -10.06 15.06
CA MET A 241 -13.66 -9.23 14.13
C MET A 241 -12.30 -8.78 14.68
N GLU A 242 -12.23 -8.45 15.97
CA GLU A 242 -10.96 -8.15 16.67
C GLU A 242 -10.02 -9.36 16.57
N GLY A 243 -10.51 -10.57 16.88
CA GLY A 243 -9.75 -11.80 16.72
C GLY A 243 -9.30 -12.07 15.29
N LEU A 244 -10.16 -11.81 14.30
CA LEU A 244 -9.82 -11.95 12.88
C LEU A 244 -8.74 -10.95 12.44
N TYR A 245 -8.82 -9.72 12.91
CA TYR A 245 -7.83 -8.69 12.69
C TYR A 245 -6.46 -9.09 13.29
N GLU A 246 -6.42 -9.53 14.55
CA GLU A 246 -5.21 -9.97 15.25
C GLU A 246 -4.56 -11.20 14.58
N ILE A 247 -5.36 -12.16 14.10
CA ILE A 247 -4.86 -13.31 13.33
C ILE A 247 -4.24 -12.82 12.03
N SER A 248 -4.90 -11.90 11.31
CA SER A 248 -4.38 -11.34 10.06
C SER A 248 -3.06 -10.61 10.30
N MET A 249 -2.96 -9.83 11.38
CA MET A 249 -1.73 -9.14 11.79
C MET A 249 -0.60 -10.11 12.16
N SER A 250 -0.93 -11.22 12.81
CA SER A 250 0.05 -12.28 13.12
C SER A 250 0.61 -12.92 11.86
N VAL A 251 -0.23 -13.19 10.84
CA VAL A 251 0.22 -13.71 9.55
C VAL A 251 1.12 -12.71 8.82
N ILE A 252 0.77 -11.41 8.83
CA ILE A 252 1.66 -10.35 8.31
C ILE A 252 2.99 -10.37 9.06
N GLY A 253 2.98 -10.53 10.39
CA GLY A 253 4.18 -10.67 11.19
C GLY A 253 5.07 -11.85 10.77
N PHE A 254 4.48 -12.98 10.39
CA PHE A 254 5.22 -14.13 9.84
C PHE A 254 5.79 -13.81 8.45
N ALA A 255 4.99 -13.20 7.57
CA ALA A 255 5.46 -12.76 6.27
C ALA A 255 6.64 -11.76 6.39
N MET A 256 6.56 -10.80 7.32
CA MET A 256 7.63 -9.83 7.56
C MET A 256 8.94 -10.47 8.04
N LYS A 257 8.89 -11.61 8.76
CA LYS A 257 10.12 -12.36 9.09
C LYS A 257 10.79 -12.97 7.85
N LEU A 258 10.00 -13.26 6.81
CA LEU A 258 10.49 -13.77 5.52
C LEU A 258 10.94 -12.64 4.58
N ALA A 259 10.53 -11.39 4.85
CA ALA A 259 10.77 -10.22 4.00
C ALA A 259 12.25 -10.00 3.61
N PRO A 260 13.27 -10.19 4.50
CA PRO A 260 14.68 -10.04 4.10
C PRO A 260 15.07 -10.93 2.90
N TYR A 261 14.55 -12.14 2.86
CA TYR A 261 14.81 -13.11 1.80
C TYR A 261 13.87 -12.89 0.61
N GLY A 262 12.57 -12.78 0.86
CA GLY A 262 11.56 -12.62 -0.19
C GLY A 262 11.74 -11.35 -1.00
N ALA A 263 11.88 -10.21 -0.34
CA ALA A 263 12.13 -8.94 -1.01
C ALA A 263 13.51 -8.90 -1.67
N GLY A 264 14.54 -9.45 -1.02
CA GLY A 264 15.89 -9.60 -1.60
C GLY A 264 15.88 -10.39 -2.91
N CYS A 265 15.20 -11.54 -2.95
CA CYS A 265 15.05 -12.36 -4.16
C CYS A 265 14.26 -11.66 -5.27
N LEU A 266 13.18 -10.93 -4.94
CA LEU A 266 12.41 -10.18 -5.94
C LEU A 266 13.23 -9.05 -6.55
N VAL A 267 13.94 -8.29 -5.72
CA VAL A 267 14.78 -7.18 -6.20
C VAL A 267 15.99 -7.70 -6.96
N PHE A 268 16.57 -8.83 -6.53
CA PHE A 268 17.59 -9.54 -7.30
C PHE A 268 17.09 -9.87 -8.72
N ALA A 269 15.94 -10.51 -8.84
CA ALA A 269 15.37 -10.87 -10.13
C ALA A 269 15.12 -9.66 -11.03
N LEU A 270 14.61 -8.55 -10.49
CA LEU A 270 14.41 -7.30 -11.22
C LEU A 270 15.73 -6.65 -11.64
N ALA A 271 16.71 -6.56 -10.74
CA ALA A 271 18.01 -5.96 -11.03
C ALA A 271 18.82 -6.80 -12.03
N ALA A 272 18.70 -8.13 -11.96
CA ALA A 272 19.33 -9.04 -12.90
C ALA A 272 18.80 -8.90 -14.33
N GLN A 273 17.51 -8.60 -14.49
CA GLN A 273 16.85 -8.47 -15.79
C GLN A 273 16.96 -7.05 -16.36
N LEU A 274 16.62 -6.03 -15.56
CA LEU A 274 16.48 -4.66 -16.02
C LEU A 274 17.76 -3.81 -15.85
N GLY A 275 18.73 -4.33 -15.07
CA GLY A 275 19.99 -3.62 -14.83
C GLY A 275 19.82 -2.30 -14.09
N PHE A 276 20.60 -1.27 -14.46
CA PHE A 276 20.60 0.04 -13.80
C PHE A 276 19.32 0.86 -14.03
N ASP A 277 18.54 0.60 -15.07
CA ASP A 277 17.37 1.43 -15.43
C ASP A 277 16.27 1.32 -14.37
N ILE A 278 16.11 0.13 -13.76
CA ILE A 278 15.15 -0.04 -12.66
C ILE A 278 15.55 0.77 -11.44
N LEU A 279 16.84 0.86 -11.12
CA LEU A 279 17.33 1.64 -9.99
C LEU A 279 17.11 3.14 -10.20
N LYS A 280 17.33 3.64 -11.42
CA LYS A 280 17.02 5.03 -11.78
C LYS A 280 15.54 5.33 -11.59
N THR A 281 14.67 4.44 -12.06
CA THR A 281 13.22 4.56 -11.93
C THR A 281 12.77 4.54 -10.47
N LEU A 282 13.32 3.62 -9.66
CA LEU A 282 13.07 3.56 -8.23
C LEU A 282 13.59 4.79 -7.49
N LEU A 283 14.74 5.33 -7.88
CA LEU A 283 15.26 6.57 -7.29
C LEU A 283 14.31 7.75 -7.52
N TRP A 284 13.78 7.92 -8.74
CA TRP A 284 12.78 8.94 -9.05
C TRP A 284 11.49 8.73 -8.26
N PHE A 285 11.05 7.49 -8.11
CA PHE A 285 9.91 7.15 -7.26
C PHE A 285 10.15 7.54 -5.80
N VAL A 286 11.33 7.19 -5.24
CA VAL A 286 11.68 7.54 -3.85
C VAL A 286 11.73 9.05 -3.67
N ILE A 287 12.35 9.79 -4.60
CA ILE A 287 12.38 11.26 -4.57
C ILE A 287 10.96 11.83 -4.57
N THR A 288 10.09 11.33 -5.44
CA THR A 288 8.68 11.78 -5.54
C THR A 288 7.92 11.53 -4.23
N ALA A 289 8.05 10.32 -3.67
CA ALA A 289 7.40 9.95 -2.44
C ALA A 289 7.91 10.77 -1.23
N VAL A 290 9.23 10.90 -1.08
CA VAL A 290 9.83 11.67 0.01
C VAL A 290 9.47 13.14 -0.10
N LEU A 291 9.46 13.71 -1.31
CA LEU A 291 9.03 15.09 -1.54
C LEU A 291 7.56 15.29 -1.13
N GLY A 292 6.68 14.36 -1.48
CA GLY A 292 5.27 14.41 -1.06
C GLY A 292 5.12 14.36 0.47
N LEU A 293 5.81 13.42 1.11
CA LEU A 293 5.82 13.30 2.57
C LEU A 293 6.39 14.55 3.25
N ALA A 294 7.46 15.13 2.70
CA ALA A 294 8.06 16.36 3.21
C ALA A 294 7.12 17.57 3.05
N LEU A 295 6.42 17.70 1.93
CA LEU A 295 5.41 18.75 1.74
C LEU A 295 4.26 18.61 2.74
N GLN A 296 3.74 17.41 2.94
CA GLN A 296 2.71 17.16 3.95
C GLN A 296 3.21 17.51 5.35
N LEU A 297 4.41 17.05 5.72
CA LEU A 297 5.00 17.26 7.03
C LEU A 297 5.32 18.73 7.30
N PHE A 298 6.12 19.35 6.43
CA PHE A 298 6.68 20.68 6.71
C PHE A 298 5.83 21.84 6.20
N VAL A 299 5.00 21.65 5.18
CA VAL A 299 4.16 22.73 4.66
C VAL A 299 2.74 22.63 5.23
N VAL A 300 2.05 21.49 5.01
CA VAL A 300 0.64 21.37 5.41
C VAL A 300 0.51 21.41 6.93
N TYR A 301 1.31 20.63 7.69
CA TYR A 301 1.21 20.65 9.15
C TYR A 301 1.65 21.98 9.73
N SER A 302 2.63 22.68 9.13
CA SER A 302 2.99 24.04 9.55
C SER A 302 1.83 25.00 9.42
N ILE A 303 1.12 24.97 8.28
CA ILE A 303 -0.04 25.82 8.04
C ILE A 303 -1.16 25.50 9.05
N VAL A 304 -1.45 24.22 9.24
CA VAL A 304 -2.51 23.76 10.14
C VAL A 304 -2.22 24.14 11.60
N VAL A 305 -1.02 23.88 12.07
CA VAL A 305 -0.61 24.23 13.45
C VAL A 305 -0.60 25.75 13.66
N MET A 306 -0.13 26.51 12.68
CA MET A 306 -0.11 27.98 12.76
C MET A 306 -1.52 28.59 12.81
N ILE A 307 -2.42 28.10 11.98
CA ILE A 307 -3.79 28.68 11.86
C ILE A 307 -4.69 28.19 13.01
N PHE A 308 -4.74 26.87 13.26
CA PHE A 308 -5.73 26.27 14.14
C PHE A 308 -5.22 26.05 15.57
N ALA A 309 -3.98 25.60 15.75
CA ALA A 309 -3.37 25.48 17.07
C ALA A 309 -2.77 26.81 17.58
N ARG A 310 -2.63 27.82 16.70
CA ARG A 310 -1.99 29.12 16.98
C ARG A 310 -0.60 28.97 17.60
N MET A 311 0.17 28.01 17.12
CA MET A 311 1.53 27.69 17.58
C MET A 311 2.52 27.93 16.44
N SER A 312 3.74 28.42 16.77
CA SER A 312 4.81 28.55 15.81
C SER A 312 5.24 27.17 15.28
N PRO A 313 5.34 26.95 13.96
CA PRO A 313 5.81 25.68 13.40
C PRO A 313 7.16 25.24 13.95
N ALA A 314 8.13 26.16 14.06
CA ALA A 314 9.47 25.84 14.60
C ALA A 314 9.38 25.28 16.03
N LYS A 315 8.55 25.89 16.90
CA LYS A 315 8.32 25.41 18.26
C LYS A 315 7.62 24.06 18.26
N PHE A 316 6.61 23.86 17.39
CA PHE A 316 5.90 22.60 17.26
C PHE A 316 6.88 21.47 16.88
N PHE A 317 7.64 21.60 15.78
CA PHE A 317 8.58 20.56 15.36
C PHE A 317 9.70 20.29 16.36
N SER A 318 10.19 21.32 17.06
CA SER A 318 11.16 21.15 18.15
C SER A 318 10.59 20.27 19.25
N ASN A 319 9.35 20.54 19.68
CA ASN A 319 8.71 19.82 20.78
C ASN A 319 8.36 18.37 20.38
N VAL A 320 7.96 18.09 19.13
CA VAL A 320 7.55 16.75 18.70
C VAL A 320 8.72 15.90 18.16
N SER A 321 9.93 16.41 18.14
CA SER A 321 11.11 15.76 17.56
C SER A 321 11.41 14.38 18.16
N GLU A 322 11.20 14.18 19.47
CA GLU A 322 11.37 12.88 20.14
C GLU A 322 10.41 11.84 19.54
N ALA A 323 9.13 12.19 19.39
CA ALA A 323 8.13 11.31 18.80
C ALA A 323 8.43 11.01 17.32
N MET A 324 8.92 12.01 16.56
CA MET A 324 9.34 11.82 15.16
C MET A 324 10.50 10.82 15.03
N MET A 325 11.51 10.92 15.90
CA MET A 325 12.65 9.98 15.89
C MET A 325 12.22 8.56 16.27
N VAL A 326 11.35 8.39 17.25
CA VAL A 326 10.82 7.08 17.63
C VAL A 326 9.96 6.50 16.52
N ALA A 327 9.10 7.31 15.88
CA ALA A 327 8.30 6.91 14.73
C ALA A 327 9.15 6.43 13.55
N PHE A 328 10.21 7.17 13.23
CA PHE A 328 11.16 6.78 12.19
C PHE A 328 11.85 5.45 12.53
N GLY A 329 12.32 5.29 13.77
CA GLY A 329 13.03 4.09 14.19
C GLY A 329 12.14 2.83 14.28
N THR A 330 10.90 2.99 14.72
CA THR A 330 9.96 1.85 14.90
C THR A 330 9.21 1.49 13.61
N SER A 331 8.95 2.46 12.73
CA SER A 331 8.01 2.35 11.61
C SER A 331 6.61 1.86 12.05
N SER A 332 6.20 2.23 13.27
CA SER A 332 4.93 1.82 13.86
C SER A 332 4.30 2.96 14.63
N SER A 333 3.15 3.44 14.18
CA SER A 333 2.37 4.47 14.91
C SER A 333 1.91 3.94 16.26
N SER A 334 1.47 2.68 16.34
CA SER A 334 1.05 2.03 17.58
C SER A 334 2.20 1.89 18.59
N ALA A 335 3.40 1.49 18.15
CA ALA A 335 4.57 1.39 19.04
C ALA A 335 5.08 2.77 19.48
N THR A 336 4.80 3.83 18.71
CA THR A 336 5.21 5.21 19.03
C THR A 336 4.19 5.90 19.96
N LEU A 337 2.97 5.39 20.08
CA LEU A 337 1.88 6.02 20.82
C LEU A 337 2.26 6.45 22.27
N PRO A 338 2.94 5.61 23.08
CA PRO A 338 3.34 6.05 24.44
C PRO A 338 4.26 7.27 24.42
N THR A 339 5.22 7.34 23.47
CA THR A 339 6.10 8.50 23.32
C THR A 339 5.33 9.73 22.82
N ALA A 340 4.40 9.54 21.89
CA ALA A 340 3.55 10.63 21.41
C ALA A 340 2.67 11.21 22.53
N MET A 341 2.11 10.37 23.40
CA MET A 341 1.36 10.80 24.58
C MET A 341 2.24 11.60 25.56
N LYS A 342 3.45 11.11 25.87
CA LYS A 342 4.41 11.81 26.69
C LYS A 342 4.72 13.20 26.11
N VAL A 343 5.08 13.26 24.83
CA VAL A 343 5.41 14.52 24.13
C VAL A 343 4.22 15.48 24.12
N ALA A 344 3.01 14.99 23.89
CA ALA A 344 1.79 15.80 23.91
C ALA A 344 1.56 16.44 25.30
N ASN A 345 1.78 15.68 26.37
CA ASN A 345 1.53 16.15 27.75
C ASN A 345 2.69 17.01 28.27
N ASP A 346 3.93 16.57 28.09
CA ASP A 346 5.12 17.17 28.70
C ASP A 346 5.68 18.35 27.90
N GLU A 347 5.71 18.26 26.56
CA GLU A 347 6.33 19.26 25.70
C GLU A 347 5.29 20.22 25.09
N LEU A 348 4.19 19.69 24.56
CA LEU A 348 3.12 20.49 23.98
C LEU A 348 2.16 21.04 25.04
N LYS A 349 2.19 20.53 26.27
CA LYS A 349 1.32 20.93 27.39
C LYS A 349 -0.17 20.82 27.04
N LEU A 350 -0.55 19.76 26.32
CA LEU A 350 -1.94 19.52 25.96
C LEU A 350 -2.69 18.89 27.13
N PRO A 351 -4.00 19.16 27.29
CA PRO A 351 -4.84 18.47 28.27
C PRO A 351 -4.82 16.95 28.04
N GLN A 352 -4.59 16.17 29.11
CA GLN A 352 -4.49 14.70 29.02
C GLN A 352 -5.72 14.06 28.38
N ARG A 353 -6.92 14.60 28.64
CA ARG A 353 -8.16 14.13 28.03
C ARG A 353 -8.10 14.21 26.49
N VAL A 354 -7.57 15.32 25.94
CA VAL A 354 -7.47 15.51 24.49
C VAL A 354 -6.37 14.64 23.92
N SER A 355 -5.18 14.65 24.52
CA SER A 355 -4.04 13.87 24.02
C SER A 355 -4.33 12.37 24.05
N ASN A 356 -4.86 11.83 25.16
CA ASN A 356 -5.20 10.41 25.24
C ASN A 356 -6.24 10.00 24.18
N PHE A 357 -7.26 10.83 23.97
CA PHE A 357 -8.30 10.54 23.01
C PHE A 357 -7.79 10.64 21.57
N VAL A 358 -7.26 11.83 21.19
CA VAL A 358 -6.90 12.09 19.78
C VAL A 358 -5.77 11.20 19.31
N LEU A 359 -4.75 10.95 20.16
CA LEU A 359 -3.61 10.12 19.77
C LEU A 359 -3.95 8.63 19.71
N THR A 360 -4.84 8.14 20.57
CA THR A 360 -5.30 6.74 20.52
C THR A 360 -6.09 6.51 19.23
N VAL A 361 -7.03 7.39 18.89
CA VAL A 361 -7.79 7.31 17.64
C VAL A 361 -6.88 7.51 16.43
N GLY A 362 -5.95 8.47 16.52
CA GLY A 362 -5.01 8.78 15.44
C GLY A 362 -4.10 7.62 15.10
N ALA A 363 -3.57 6.93 16.09
CA ALA A 363 -2.65 5.80 15.88
C ALA A 363 -3.25 4.67 15.01
N THR A 364 -4.58 4.55 14.99
CA THR A 364 -5.32 3.57 14.16
C THR A 364 -6.03 4.20 12.96
N GLY A 365 -6.61 5.38 13.12
CA GLY A 365 -7.52 5.99 12.14
C GLY A 365 -6.97 7.19 11.35
N ASN A 366 -5.74 7.64 11.62
CA ASN A 366 -5.16 8.81 10.94
C ASN A 366 -3.80 8.51 10.32
N GLN A 367 -3.78 7.77 9.22
CA GLN A 367 -2.57 7.35 8.53
C GLN A 367 -2.30 8.23 7.28
N ASN A 368 -2.12 9.54 7.46
CA ASN A 368 -1.98 10.52 6.35
C ASN A 368 -0.79 10.23 5.43
N GLY A 369 0.37 9.87 6.00
CA GLY A 369 1.56 9.53 5.21
C GLY A 369 1.37 8.23 4.43
N THR A 370 0.62 7.28 5.00
CA THR A 370 0.27 6.03 4.32
C THR A 370 -0.69 6.28 3.17
N ALA A 371 -1.75 7.07 3.39
CA ALA A 371 -2.70 7.43 2.34
C ALA A 371 -2.03 8.16 1.15
N LEU A 372 -1.13 9.11 1.43
CA LEU A 372 -0.28 9.76 0.41
C LEU A 372 0.52 8.74 -0.38
N TYR A 373 1.21 7.86 0.33
CA TYR A 373 2.09 6.88 -0.28
C TYR A 373 1.34 5.87 -1.15
N GLU A 374 0.17 5.42 -0.73
CA GLU A 374 -0.70 4.53 -1.52
C GLU A 374 -1.06 5.15 -2.86
N GLY A 375 -1.47 6.42 -2.87
CA GLY A 375 -1.73 7.16 -4.10
C GLY A 375 -0.48 7.26 -5.00
N VAL A 376 0.67 7.56 -4.41
CA VAL A 376 1.96 7.65 -5.14
C VAL A 376 2.33 6.31 -5.76
N VAL A 377 2.26 5.21 -5.00
CA VAL A 377 2.61 3.86 -5.47
C VAL A 377 1.73 3.41 -6.61
N VAL A 378 0.40 3.56 -6.46
CA VAL A 378 -0.55 3.08 -7.46
C VAL A 378 -0.35 3.79 -8.79
N LEU A 379 -0.22 5.12 -8.77
CA LEU A 379 0.03 5.88 -10.00
C LEU A 379 1.42 5.60 -10.59
N PHE A 380 2.44 5.45 -9.76
CA PHE A 380 3.78 5.07 -10.20
C PHE A 380 3.78 3.71 -10.92
N LEU A 381 3.19 2.70 -10.29
CA LEU A 381 3.12 1.36 -10.87
C LEU A 381 2.22 1.30 -12.11
N ALA A 382 1.15 2.10 -12.15
CA ALA A 382 0.37 2.29 -13.39
C ALA A 382 1.24 2.83 -14.53
N GLN A 383 2.07 3.86 -14.27
CA GLN A 383 3.01 4.40 -15.26
C GLN A 383 4.05 3.37 -15.70
N VAL A 384 4.63 2.60 -14.77
CA VAL A 384 5.61 1.53 -15.08
C VAL A 384 4.97 0.42 -15.91
N MET A 385 3.72 0.06 -15.62
CA MET A 385 2.97 -0.96 -16.38
C MET A 385 2.35 -0.43 -17.68
N GLY A 386 2.54 0.85 -18.02
CA GLY A 386 1.91 1.45 -19.19
C GLY A 386 0.38 1.49 -19.15
N VAL A 387 -0.20 1.48 -17.94
CA VAL A 387 -1.64 1.63 -17.72
C VAL A 387 -1.99 3.11 -17.61
N GLU A 388 -2.69 3.64 -18.60
CA GLU A 388 -3.18 5.02 -18.55
C GLU A 388 -4.47 5.09 -17.73
N LEU A 389 -4.41 5.76 -16.58
CA LEU A 389 -5.57 5.93 -15.71
C LEU A 389 -6.42 7.10 -16.17
N SER A 390 -7.69 6.84 -16.48
CA SER A 390 -8.70 7.87 -16.71
C SER A 390 -8.95 8.73 -15.46
N ALA A 391 -9.57 9.90 -15.62
CA ALA A 391 -9.90 10.78 -14.49
C ALA A 391 -10.76 10.07 -13.43
N SER A 392 -11.69 9.19 -13.84
CA SER A 392 -12.52 8.42 -12.91
C SER A 392 -11.69 7.37 -12.13
N GLN A 393 -10.73 6.71 -12.78
CA GLN A 393 -9.83 5.78 -12.09
C GLN A 393 -8.88 6.50 -11.13
N GLN A 394 -8.36 7.69 -11.50
CA GLN A 394 -7.57 8.52 -10.59
C GLN A 394 -8.39 8.96 -9.37
N PHE A 395 -9.65 9.33 -9.57
CA PHE A 395 -10.58 9.63 -8.47
C PHE A 395 -10.80 8.40 -7.57
N THR A 396 -10.96 7.20 -8.16
CA THR A 396 -11.04 5.94 -7.41
C THR A 396 -9.78 5.71 -6.57
N VAL A 397 -8.59 5.94 -7.13
CA VAL A 397 -7.33 5.84 -6.37
C VAL A 397 -7.34 6.80 -5.18
N VAL A 398 -7.71 8.07 -5.39
CA VAL A 398 -7.80 9.07 -4.30
C VAL A 398 -8.74 8.61 -3.20
N LEU A 399 -9.96 8.21 -3.57
CA LEU A 399 -10.97 7.77 -2.61
C LEU A 399 -10.51 6.54 -1.83
N MET A 400 -10.01 5.52 -2.54
CA MET A 400 -9.55 4.28 -1.91
C MET A 400 -8.33 4.50 -1.01
N SER A 401 -7.37 5.35 -1.40
CA SER A 401 -6.21 5.67 -0.58
C SER A 401 -6.60 6.39 0.71
N ILE A 402 -7.62 7.27 0.68
CA ILE A 402 -8.14 7.91 1.89
C ILE A 402 -8.80 6.86 2.81
N LEU A 403 -9.63 5.97 2.25
CA LEU A 403 -10.31 4.91 3.00
C LEU A 403 -9.31 3.88 3.55
N ALA A 404 -8.34 3.49 2.74
CA ALA A 404 -7.27 2.57 3.13
C ALA A 404 -6.41 3.16 4.25
N GLY A 405 -6.13 4.46 4.21
CA GLY A 405 -5.43 5.16 5.29
C GLY A 405 -6.14 5.08 6.64
N VAL A 406 -7.49 5.00 6.65
CA VAL A 406 -8.27 4.77 7.88
C VAL A 406 -8.20 3.29 8.33
N GLY A 407 -8.14 2.35 7.38
CA GLY A 407 -8.10 0.91 7.66
C GLY A 407 -6.70 0.31 7.81
N THR A 408 -5.65 1.11 7.63
CA THR A 408 -4.26 0.62 7.72
C THR A 408 -3.84 0.47 9.18
N ALA A 409 -3.34 -0.72 9.52
CA ALA A 409 -2.73 -0.94 10.82
C ALA A 409 -1.46 -0.11 11.01
N GLY A 410 -1.30 0.53 12.17
CA GLY A 410 -0.12 1.32 12.54
C GLY A 410 1.12 0.47 12.85
N VAL A 411 1.42 -0.55 12.01
CA VAL A 411 2.52 -1.49 12.18
C VAL A 411 3.33 -1.62 10.88
N PRO A 412 4.61 -2.04 10.96
CA PRO A 412 5.46 -2.17 9.79
C PRO A 412 4.87 -3.08 8.69
N GLY A 413 4.80 -2.58 7.46
CA GLY A 413 4.30 -3.34 6.31
C GLY A 413 2.78 -3.49 6.23
N GLY A 414 2.01 -2.94 7.18
CA GLY A 414 0.54 -3.07 7.23
C GLY A 414 -0.19 -2.47 6.02
N SER A 415 0.41 -1.55 5.29
CA SER A 415 -0.17 -0.93 4.11
C SER A 415 -0.01 -1.73 2.82
N LEU A 416 0.98 -2.63 2.72
CA LEU A 416 1.26 -3.36 1.47
C LEU A 416 0.05 -4.13 0.93
N PRO A 417 -0.73 -4.85 1.74
CA PRO A 417 -1.94 -5.51 1.26
C PRO A 417 -2.97 -4.53 0.69
N LEU A 418 -3.15 -3.37 1.31
CA LEU A 418 -4.10 -2.35 0.89
C LEU A 418 -3.69 -1.68 -0.43
N ILE A 419 -2.40 -1.39 -0.60
CA ILE A 419 -1.85 -0.87 -1.87
C ILE A 419 -2.21 -1.81 -3.02
N VAL A 420 -2.04 -3.13 -2.86
CA VAL A 420 -2.38 -4.10 -3.89
C VAL A 420 -3.86 -4.05 -4.26
N VAL A 421 -4.71 -3.86 -3.26
CA VAL A 421 -6.14 -3.69 -3.45
C VAL A 421 -6.45 -2.47 -4.33
N VAL A 422 -5.84 -1.33 -4.00
CA VAL A 422 -6.05 -0.10 -4.77
C VAL A 422 -5.52 -0.27 -6.19
N MET A 423 -4.35 -0.92 -6.37
CA MET A 423 -3.79 -1.24 -7.69
C MET A 423 -4.77 -2.07 -8.55
N GLN A 424 -5.27 -3.16 -8.00
CA GLN A 424 -6.19 -4.06 -8.72
C GLN A 424 -7.49 -3.38 -9.11
N SER A 425 -8.03 -2.48 -8.28
CA SER A 425 -9.26 -1.74 -8.57
C SER A 425 -9.17 -0.86 -9.82
N VAL A 426 -7.96 -0.48 -10.22
CA VAL A 426 -7.71 0.35 -11.42
C VAL A 426 -7.00 -0.40 -12.54
N GLY A 427 -6.96 -1.72 -12.45
CA GLY A 427 -6.41 -2.59 -13.50
C GLY A 427 -4.89 -2.74 -13.49
N VAL A 428 -4.21 -2.33 -12.42
CA VAL A 428 -2.77 -2.54 -12.25
C VAL A 428 -2.53 -3.91 -11.61
N PRO A 429 -1.69 -4.79 -12.20
CA PRO A 429 -1.42 -6.11 -11.64
C PRO A 429 -0.86 -6.05 -10.22
N GLY A 430 -1.49 -6.77 -9.27
CA GLY A 430 -1.07 -6.75 -7.86
C GLY A 430 0.36 -7.25 -7.64
N ALA A 431 0.84 -8.19 -8.48
CA ALA A 431 2.22 -8.69 -8.42
C ALA A 431 3.28 -7.61 -8.70
N ALA A 432 2.92 -6.53 -9.41
CA ALA A 432 3.83 -5.40 -9.67
C ALA A 432 4.27 -4.66 -8.39
N ILE A 433 3.60 -4.86 -7.24
CA ILE A 433 4.06 -4.38 -5.93
C ILE A 433 5.50 -4.82 -5.63
N GLY A 434 5.93 -5.97 -6.16
CA GLY A 434 7.28 -6.48 -6.03
C GLY A 434 8.37 -5.49 -6.45
N ILE A 435 8.06 -4.59 -7.40
CA ILE A 435 8.99 -3.58 -7.92
C ILE A 435 9.43 -2.61 -6.82
N ILE A 436 8.52 -2.19 -5.94
CA ILE A 436 8.79 -1.17 -4.91
C ILE A 436 9.28 -1.75 -3.58
N LEU A 437 9.16 -3.07 -3.35
CA LEU A 437 9.51 -3.68 -2.08
C LEU A 437 10.94 -3.38 -1.63
N GLY A 438 11.84 -3.17 -2.59
CA GLY A 438 13.23 -2.82 -2.35
C GLY A 438 13.43 -1.48 -1.63
N VAL A 439 12.52 -0.56 -1.80
CA VAL A 439 12.60 0.81 -1.24
C VAL A 439 11.50 1.07 -0.21
N ASP A 440 10.48 0.21 -0.15
CA ASP A 440 9.29 0.40 0.71
C ASP A 440 9.67 0.59 2.19
N ARG A 441 10.67 -0.15 2.68
CA ARG A 441 11.04 -0.08 4.10
C ARG A 441 11.50 1.30 4.55
N ILE A 442 12.30 2.00 3.76
CA ILE A 442 12.74 3.37 4.06
C ILE A 442 11.55 4.32 4.00
N LEU A 443 10.70 4.14 3.01
CA LEU A 443 9.50 4.95 2.84
C LEU A 443 8.47 4.69 3.97
N ASP A 444 8.40 3.47 4.50
CA ASP A 444 7.58 3.13 5.66
C ASP A 444 8.01 3.89 6.93
N MET A 445 9.33 4.01 7.16
CA MET A 445 9.89 4.85 8.23
C MET A 445 9.47 6.32 8.06
N CYS A 446 9.60 6.87 6.86
CA CYS A 446 9.20 8.25 6.55
C CYS A 446 7.68 8.48 6.70
N ARG A 447 6.85 7.53 6.24
CA ARG A 447 5.38 7.59 6.38
C ARG A 447 4.96 7.65 7.84
N THR A 448 5.57 6.82 8.68
CA THR A 448 5.23 6.75 10.11
C THR A 448 5.53 8.08 10.81
N VAL A 449 6.61 8.77 10.43
CA VAL A 449 6.87 10.12 10.93
C VAL A 449 5.72 11.07 10.60
N VAL A 450 5.23 11.04 9.35
CA VAL A 450 4.11 11.90 8.92
C VAL A 450 2.83 11.54 9.69
N ASN A 451 2.54 10.24 9.86
CA ASN A 451 1.35 9.79 10.59
C ASN A 451 1.36 10.32 12.03
N VAL A 452 2.40 10.01 12.79
CA VAL A 452 2.50 10.39 14.22
C VAL A 452 2.54 11.91 14.42
N THR A 453 3.26 12.63 13.53
CA THR A 453 3.30 14.10 13.59
C THR A 453 1.94 14.70 13.26
N GLY A 454 1.18 14.08 12.34
CA GLY A 454 -0.18 14.45 12.01
C GLY A 454 -1.13 14.29 13.21
N ASP A 455 -1.01 13.19 13.96
CA ASP A 455 -1.79 12.95 15.18
C ASP A 455 -1.53 14.02 16.23
N LEU A 456 -0.25 14.39 16.45
CA LEU A 456 0.15 15.45 17.38
C LEU A 456 -0.35 16.83 16.91
N ALA A 457 -0.34 17.11 15.59
CA ALA A 457 -0.86 18.35 15.02
C ALA A 457 -2.39 18.45 15.24
N ILE A 458 -3.13 17.36 14.99
CA ILE A 458 -4.57 17.29 15.25
C ILE A 458 -4.85 17.48 16.75
N ALA A 459 -4.10 16.80 17.61
CA ALA A 459 -4.26 16.94 19.07
C ALA A 459 -4.08 18.39 19.53
N ALA A 460 -3.06 19.08 19.01
CA ALA A 460 -2.81 20.49 19.31
C ALA A 460 -3.96 21.40 18.80
N CYS A 461 -4.50 21.13 17.60
CA CYS A 461 -5.64 21.89 17.05
C CYS A 461 -6.94 21.66 17.83
N VAL A 462 -7.23 20.41 18.20
CA VAL A 462 -8.40 20.05 19.00
C VAL A 462 -8.32 20.68 20.39
N ALA A 463 -7.16 20.54 21.06
CA ALA A 463 -6.95 21.13 22.39
C ALA A 463 -7.17 22.65 22.41
N LYS A 464 -6.71 23.36 21.35
CA LYS A 464 -6.92 24.80 21.25
C LYS A 464 -8.39 25.20 21.09
N SER A 465 -9.20 24.33 20.55
CA SER A 465 -10.61 24.58 20.24
C SER A 465 -11.60 24.05 21.29
N GLU A 466 -11.10 23.26 22.26
CA GLU A 466 -11.91 22.74 23.38
C GLU A 466 -11.77 23.66 24.59
N PRO A 467 -12.88 23.89 25.35
CA PRO A 467 -12.80 24.65 26.58
C PRO A 467 -11.97 23.87 27.62
N ALA A 468 -11.17 24.61 28.39
CA ALA A 468 -10.47 24.03 29.54
C ALA A 468 -11.51 23.46 30.54
N ASP A 469 -11.31 22.24 30.97
CA ASP A 469 -12.15 21.64 32.03
C ASP A 469 -11.44 21.86 33.38
N PRO A 470 -11.94 22.79 34.21
CA PRO A 470 -11.27 23.10 35.49
C PRO A 470 -11.27 21.94 36.50
N THR A 471 -12.01 20.85 36.20
CA THR A 471 -12.08 19.67 37.10
C THR A 471 -11.02 18.60 36.75
N VAL A 472 -10.40 18.66 35.58
CA VAL A 472 -9.50 17.65 35.06
C VAL A 472 -8.16 18.25 34.58
N ASP A 473 -8.14 19.53 34.24
CA ASP A 473 -6.98 20.26 33.74
C ASP A 473 -6.52 21.26 34.82
N PRO A 474 -5.55 20.93 35.68
CA PRO A 474 -5.05 21.83 36.72
C PRO A 474 -4.28 23.04 36.15
#